data_a40cebaedc681769db5948b6387e3341
#
_entry.id   a40cebaedc681769db5948b6387e3341
#
_cell.length_a   1.000
_cell.length_b   1.000
_cell.length_c   1.000
_cell.angle_alpha   90.00
_cell.angle_beta   90.00
_cell.angle_gamma   90.00
#
_symmetry.space_group_name_H-M   'P 1'
#
loop_
_entity.id
_entity.type
_entity.pdbx_description
1 polymer ?
#
loop_
_entity_poly.entity_id
_entity_poly.type
_entity_poly.pdbx_seq_one_letter_code
_entity_poly.pdbx_strand_id
1 'polypeptide(L)'
;MNLLSDPVTGEMISKSELKRRQKQRQKDAEKAEKAAKAQSEGGAGGAGGTPKAGANMAAEEALTPNQYYEMRSRAIQKLRETRNPDPYPHKFHVTLSLTDFIARFQDKVEPGTQLADVVCVAGRLHNMRASGQKLRFYDLHAEGVKIQIMAQMQDHREGDFFEAHDLLRRGDVVGVKGVPAKTKKG
;
A
#
# COMPACT_ATOMS: atom_id res chain seq x y z
N MET A 1 3.61 -43.01 31.44
CA MET A 1 3.56 -41.68 30.75
C MET A 1 3.92 -40.65 31.81
N ASN A 2 5.01 -39.87 31.59
CA ASN A 2 5.39 -38.83 32.56
C ASN A 2 4.52 -37.59 32.35
N LEU A 3 3.48 -37.45 33.16
CA LEU A 3 2.67 -36.25 33.24
C LEU A 3 3.33 -35.26 34.20
N LEU A 4 3.35 -33.99 33.83
CA LEU A 4 3.88 -32.89 34.64
C LEU A 4 2.76 -31.90 34.94
N SER A 5 2.76 -31.34 36.14
CA SER A 5 1.80 -30.29 36.49
C SER A 5 2.16 -28.97 35.83
N ASP A 6 1.20 -28.31 35.16
CA ASP A 6 1.35 -26.96 34.68
C ASP A 6 1.34 -25.99 35.88
N PRO A 7 2.39 -25.18 36.08
CA PRO A 7 2.50 -24.30 37.24
C PRO A 7 1.47 -23.18 37.32
N VAL A 8 0.73 -22.93 36.21
CA VAL A 8 -0.28 -21.86 36.17
C VAL A 8 -1.71 -22.38 36.24
N THR A 9 -2.01 -23.54 35.62
CA THR A 9 -3.37 -24.12 35.63
C THR A 9 -3.53 -25.30 36.57
N GLY A 10 -2.43 -25.87 37.08
CA GLY A 10 -2.44 -27.07 37.97
C GLY A 10 -2.77 -28.38 37.22
N GLU A 11 -3.01 -28.35 35.91
CA GLU A 11 -3.37 -29.53 35.14
C GLU A 11 -2.17 -30.46 34.89
N MET A 12 -2.44 -31.77 34.97
CA MET A 12 -1.45 -32.80 34.66
C MET A 12 -1.38 -33.05 33.16
N ILE A 13 -0.37 -32.54 32.50
CA ILE A 13 -0.17 -32.58 31.05
C ILE A 13 1.15 -33.22 30.64
N SER A 14 1.26 -33.62 29.38
CA SER A 14 2.50 -34.18 28.85
C SER A 14 3.63 -33.12 28.79
N LYS A 15 4.88 -33.58 28.90
CA LYS A 15 6.06 -32.70 28.82
C LYS A 15 6.12 -31.86 27.56
N SER A 16 5.65 -32.38 26.41
CA SER A 16 5.58 -31.67 25.13
C SER A 16 4.52 -30.56 25.16
N GLU A 17 3.38 -30.83 25.74
CA GLU A 17 2.27 -29.87 25.89
C GLU A 17 2.66 -28.73 26.85
N LEU A 18 3.31 -29.07 27.98
CA LEU A 18 3.82 -28.08 28.92
C LEU A 18 4.81 -27.12 28.24
N LYS A 19 5.74 -27.64 27.45
CA LYS A 19 6.71 -26.83 26.71
C LYS A 19 6.05 -25.93 25.66
N ARG A 20 4.98 -26.42 24.97
CA ARG A 20 4.21 -25.65 24.00
C ARG A 20 3.48 -24.49 24.68
N ARG A 21 2.81 -24.75 25.82
CA ARG A 21 2.10 -23.72 26.60
C ARG A 21 3.05 -22.66 27.15
N GLN A 22 4.21 -23.07 27.67
CA GLN A 22 5.24 -22.14 28.15
C GLN A 22 5.75 -21.22 27.04
N LYS A 23 6.04 -21.77 25.85
CA LYS A 23 6.47 -20.97 24.69
C LYS A 23 5.39 -20.00 24.19
N GLN A 24 4.13 -20.42 24.26
CA GLN A 24 2.99 -19.55 23.91
C GLN A 24 2.87 -18.39 24.89
N ARG A 25 2.91 -18.67 26.20
CA ARG A 25 2.87 -17.63 27.25
C ARG A 25 4.03 -16.63 27.15
N GLN A 26 5.24 -17.11 26.82
CA GLN A 26 6.39 -16.22 26.58
C GLN A 26 6.15 -15.28 25.39
N LYS A 27 5.59 -15.80 24.28
CA LYS A 27 5.25 -14.96 23.12
C LYS A 27 4.15 -13.95 23.42
N ASP A 28 3.15 -14.36 24.20
CA ASP A 28 2.05 -13.48 24.57
C ASP A 28 2.51 -12.40 25.55
N ALA A 29 3.40 -12.73 26.49
CA ALA A 29 4.03 -11.78 27.40
C ALA A 29 4.95 -10.80 26.65
N GLU A 30 5.77 -11.26 25.73
CA GLU A 30 6.62 -10.39 24.89
C GLU A 30 5.79 -9.46 24.00
N LYS A 31 4.65 -9.95 23.48
CA LYS A 31 3.72 -9.15 22.71
C LYS A 31 3.02 -8.10 23.56
N ALA A 32 2.64 -8.45 24.79
CA ALA A 32 2.03 -7.52 25.75
C ALA A 32 3.03 -6.46 26.23
N GLU A 33 4.28 -6.85 26.49
CA GLU A 33 5.34 -5.92 26.88
C GLU A 33 5.70 -4.94 25.74
N LYS A 34 5.79 -5.42 24.51
CA LYS A 34 5.95 -4.54 23.32
C LYS A 34 4.77 -3.59 23.13
N ALA A 35 3.55 -4.05 23.40
CA ALA A 35 2.35 -3.19 23.35
C ALA A 35 2.33 -2.15 24.47
N ALA A 36 2.70 -2.53 25.70
CA ALA A 36 2.80 -1.62 26.84
C ALA A 36 3.93 -0.59 26.67
N LYS A 37 5.08 -1.01 26.12
CA LYS A 37 6.20 -0.10 25.81
C LYS A 37 5.85 0.89 24.70
N ALA A 38 5.04 0.47 23.70
CA ALA A 38 4.52 1.35 22.67
C ALA A 38 3.49 2.37 23.23
N GLN A 39 2.81 2.07 24.35
CA GLN A 39 1.87 2.99 25.01
C GLN A 39 2.56 3.94 26.01
N SER A 40 3.69 3.55 26.61
CA SER A 40 4.42 4.38 27.58
C SER A 40 5.38 5.36 26.92
N GLU A 41 5.79 5.19 25.68
CA GLU A 41 6.60 6.13 24.91
C GLU A 41 5.78 7.18 24.11
N GLY A 42 4.47 7.15 24.23
CA GLY A 42 3.52 8.05 23.54
C GLY A 42 3.16 9.34 24.30
N GLY A 43 4.03 9.85 25.15
CA GLY A 43 3.84 11.13 25.85
C GLY A 43 4.88 12.17 25.47
N ALA A 44 4.46 13.14 24.67
CA ALA A 44 5.09 14.42 24.34
C ALA A 44 6.03 14.47 23.12
N GLY A 45 5.54 15.09 22.07
CA GLY A 45 6.36 15.85 21.13
C GLY A 45 6.55 15.25 19.74
N GLY A 46 5.92 15.86 18.74
CA GLY A 46 6.39 15.84 17.37
C GLY A 46 5.50 15.10 16.38
N ALA A 47 4.80 15.88 15.59
CA ALA A 47 4.09 15.48 14.37
C ALA A 47 4.92 14.55 13.48
N GLY A 48 4.30 13.51 12.91
CA GLY A 48 4.84 12.80 11.76
C GLY A 48 4.93 11.28 11.84
N GLY A 49 4.01 10.60 12.53
CA GLY A 49 3.82 9.17 12.36
C GLY A 49 2.82 8.91 11.24
N THR A 50 3.28 8.73 9.99
CA THR A 50 2.42 8.27 8.90
C THR A 50 1.83 6.90 9.26
N PRO A 51 0.50 6.75 9.31
CA PRO A 51 -0.13 5.46 9.56
C PRO A 51 0.31 4.48 8.45
N LYS A 52 0.65 3.24 8.84
CA LYS A 52 1.05 2.20 7.88
C LYS A 52 -0.01 2.11 6.78
N ALA A 53 0.35 2.43 5.54
CA ALA A 53 -0.54 2.50 4.38
C ALA A 53 -1.46 1.27 4.23
N GLY A 54 -1.01 0.08 4.61
CA GLY A 54 -1.81 -1.14 4.57
C GLY A 54 -2.94 -1.22 5.61
N ALA A 55 -2.79 -0.58 6.78
CA ALA A 55 -3.83 -0.59 7.81
C ALA A 55 -5.00 0.34 7.45
N ASN A 56 -4.70 1.46 6.78
CA ASN A 56 -5.73 2.38 6.30
C ASN A 56 -6.56 1.79 5.16
N MET A 57 -5.93 1.05 4.22
CA MET A 57 -6.64 0.42 3.11
C MET A 57 -7.63 -0.64 3.58
N ALA A 58 -7.25 -1.51 4.54
CA ALA A 58 -8.15 -2.51 5.11
C ALA A 58 -9.33 -1.89 5.87
N ALA A 59 -9.11 -0.78 6.57
CA ALA A 59 -10.18 -0.03 7.24
C ALA A 59 -11.13 0.64 6.24
N GLU A 60 -10.60 1.13 5.11
CA GLU A 60 -11.39 1.75 4.04
C GLU A 60 -12.26 0.72 3.27
N GLU A 61 -11.80 -0.52 3.12
CA GLU A 61 -12.56 -1.61 2.50
C GLU A 61 -13.80 -2.03 3.31
N ALA A 62 -13.80 -1.79 4.62
CA ALA A 62 -14.93 -2.09 5.51
C ALA A 62 -16.02 -1.00 5.51
N LEU A 63 -15.76 0.15 4.86
CA LEU A 63 -16.71 1.26 4.80
C LEU A 63 -17.86 0.97 3.83
N THR A 64 -19.07 1.45 4.17
CA THR A 64 -20.16 1.49 3.21
C THR A 64 -19.86 2.48 2.08
N PRO A 65 -20.46 2.34 0.89
CA PRO A 65 -20.23 3.25 -0.24
C PRO A 65 -20.46 4.73 0.13
N ASN A 66 -21.46 5.03 0.95
CA ASN A 66 -21.73 6.41 1.40
C ASN A 66 -20.64 6.94 2.33
N GLN A 67 -20.21 6.14 3.30
CA GLN A 67 -19.12 6.51 4.20
C GLN A 67 -17.81 6.73 3.44
N TYR A 68 -17.52 5.87 2.48
CA TYR A 68 -16.35 6.03 1.61
C TYR A 68 -16.43 7.33 0.80
N TYR A 69 -17.58 7.61 0.18
CA TYR A 69 -17.80 8.86 -0.56
C TYR A 69 -17.60 10.10 0.32
N GLU A 70 -18.20 10.12 1.53
CA GLU A 70 -18.03 11.24 2.45
C GLU A 70 -16.58 11.44 2.88
N MET A 71 -15.89 10.37 3.23
CA MET A 71 -14.48 10.42 3.59
C MET A 71 -13.63 10.98 2.46
N ARG A 72 -13.83 10.50 1.22
CA ARG A 72 -13.12 11.00 0.05
C ARG A 72 -13.43 12.45 -0.27
N SER A 73 -14.71 12.82 -0.21
CA SER A 73 -15.13 14.21 -0.47
C SER A 73 -14.47 15.18 0.51
N ARG A 74 -14.44 14.86 1.80
CA ARG A 74 -13.76 15.68 2.82
C ARG A 74 -12.26 15.79 2.58
N ALA A 75 -11.61 14.67 2.24
CA ALA A 75 -10.18 14.64 1.94
C ALA A 75 -9.83 15.50 0.71
N ILE A 76 -10.61 15.38 -0.37
CA ILE A 76 -10.42 16.19 -1.58
C ILE A 76 -10.70 17.67 -1.32
N GLN A 77 -11.74 18.00 -0.53
CA GLN A 77 -12.01 19.39 -0.17
C GLN A 77 -10.83 20.01 0.58
N LYS A 78 -10.25 19.29 1.54
CA LYS A 78 -9.04 19.75 2.25
C LYS A 78 -7.86 19.98 1.30
N LEU A 79 -7.64 19.07 0.33
CA LEU A 79 -6.58 19.25 -0.69
C LEU A 79 -6.85 20.47 -1.58
N ARG A 80 -8.11 20.76 -1.93
CA ARG A 80 -8.48 21.95 -2.71
C ARG A 80 -8.20 23.25 -1.95
N GLU A 81 -8.39 23.26 -0.64
CA GLU A 81 -8.10 24.42 0.20
C GLU A 81 -6.59 24.68 0.31
N THR A 82 -5.81 23.63 0.50
CA THR A 82 -4.35 23.73 0.66
C THR A 82 -3.62 23.86 -0.68
N ARG A 83 -4.18 23.33 -1.77
CA ARG A 83 -3.56 23.19 -3.11
C ARG A 83 -2.19 22.52 -3.09
N ASN A 84 -1.95 21.66 -2.14
CA ASN A 84 -0.68 20.94 -1.99
C ASN A 84 -0.91 19.47 -1.58
N PRO A 85 -0.87 18.53 -2.54
CA PRO A 85 -0.92 18.75 -3.99
C PRO A 85 -2.31 19.23 -4.46
N ASP A 86 -2.37 19.90 -5.60
CA ASP A 86 -3.66 20.23 -6.22
C ASP A 86 -4.35 18.94 -6.70
N PRO A 87 -5.53 18.59 -6.17
CA PRO A 87 -6.22 17.36 -6.55
C PRO A 87 -6.80 17.41 -7.98
N TYR A 88 -6.89 18.60 -8.58
CA TYR A 88 -7.38 18.80 -9.95
C TYR A 88 -6.40 19.70 -10.71
N PRO A 89 -5.20 19.19 -11.07
CA PRO A 89 -4.23 19.98 -11.80
C PRO A 89 -4.80 20.42 -13.13
N HIS A 90 -4.50 21.66 -13.52
CA HIS A 90 -5.04 22.26 -14.74
C HIS A 90 -4.72 21.43 -15.99
N LYS A 91 -3.55 20.82 -16.05
CA LYS A 91 -3.08 20.09 -17.23
C LYS A 91 -2.16 18.92 -16.86
N PHE A 92 -2.43 17.76 -17.45
CA PHE A 92 -1.50 16.65 -17.54
C PHE A 92 -1.37 16.22 -18.99
N HIS A 93 -0.15 16.23 -19.52
CA HIS A 93 0.07 15.92 -20.93
C HIS A 93 0.19 14.41 -21.14
N VAL A 94 -0.89 13.79 -21.64
CA VAL A 94 -0.91 12.38 -22.04
C VAL A 94 -0.22 12.23 -23.38
N THR A 95 0.78 11.38 -23.48
CA THR A 95 1.52 11.10 -24.72
C THR A 95 0.96 9.92 -25.49
N LEU A 96 0.37 8.95 -24.80
CA LEU A 96 -0.21 7.74 -25.37
C LEU A 96 -1.49 7.35 -24.63
N SER A 97 -2.50 6.88 -25.38
CA SER A 97 -3.64 6.16 -24.80
C SER A 97 -3.17 4.80 -24.23
N LEU A 98 -3.96 4.17 -23.36
CA LEU A 98 -3.59 2.82 -22.85
C LEU A 98 -3.67 1.77 -23.95
N THR A 99 -4.59 1.90 -24.90
CA THR A 99 -4.67 1.01 -26.06
C THR A 99 -3.44 1.12 -26.95
N ASP A 100 -2.99 2.35 -27.24
CA ASP A 100 -1.77 2.57 -28.02
C ASP A 100 -0.52 2.14 -27.29
N PHE A 101 -0.48 2.31 -25.97
CA PHE A 101 0.61 1.82 -25.13
C PHE A 101 0.76 0.30 -25.25
N ILE A 102 -0.34 -0.43 -25.11
CA ILE A 102 -0.32 -1.90 -25.24
C ILE A 102 0.10 -2.30 -26.65
N ALA A 103 -0.54 -1.73 -27.69
CA ALA A 103 -0.23 -2.04 -29.07
C ALA A 103 1.24 -1.77 -29.43
N ARG A 104 1.80 -0.69 -28.86
CA ARG A 104 3.18 -0.28 -29.17
C ARG A 104 4.24 -1.09 -28.44
N PHE A 105 3.99 -1.53 -27.20
CA PHE A 105 5.02 -2.06 -26.31
C PHE A 105 4.84 -3.54 -25.94
N GLN A 106 3.66 -4.13 -26.16
CA GLN A 106 3.38 -5.51 -25.77
C GLN A 106 4.42 -6.50 -26.31
N ASP A 107 4.82 -6.37 -27.57
CA ASP A 107 5.76 -7.29 -28.23
C ASP A 107 7.20 -6.76 -28.28
N LYS A 108 7.42 -5.48 -27.94
CA LYS A 108 8.74 -4.86 -27.99
C LYS A 108 9.55 -4.98 -26.71
N VAL A 109 8.86 -5.15 -25.58
CA VAL A 109 9.51 -5.25 -24.28
C VAL A 109 9.70 -6.72 -23.93
N GLU A 110 10.94 -7.14 -23.77
CA GLU A 110 11.27 -8.49 -23.34
C GLU A 110 10.97 -8.70 -21.84
N PRO A 111 10.59 -9.91 -21.39
CA PRO A 111 10.39 -10.20 -19.99
C PRO A 111 11.62 -9.86 -19.13
N GLY A 112 11.42 -9.08 -18.06
CA GLY A 112 12.47 -8.66 -17.14
C GLY A 112 13.27 -7.46 -17.61
N THR A 113 12.86 -6.78 -18.70
CA THR A 113 13.53 -5.58 -19.21
C THR A 113 12.66 -4.34 -19.08
N GLN A 114 13.27 -3.18 -19.22
CA GLN A 114 12.63 -1.89 -19.32
C GLN A 114 13.23 -1.08 -20.47
N LEU A 115 12.42 -0.27 -21.12
CA LEU A 115 12.86 0.65 -22.16
C LEU A 115 13.26 2.00 -21.55
N ALA A 116 14.02 2.78 -22.31
CA ALA A 116 14.39 4.14 -21.90
C ALA A 116 13.34 5.21 -22.25
N ASP A 117 12.36 4.86 -23.08
CA ASP A 117 11.32 5.77 -23.56
C ASP A 117 10.41 6.21 -22.41
N VAL A 118 10.38 7.50 -22.13
CA VAL A 118 9.46 8.06 -21.13
C VAL A 118 8.10 8.30 -21.77
N VAL A 119 7.06 7.72 -21.20
CA VAL A 119 5.67 7.89 -21.65
C VAL A 119 4.81 8.45 -20.54
N CYS A 120 3.78 9.19 -20.91
CA CYS A 120 2.76 9.69 -20.02
C CYS A 120 1.41 9.09 -20.41
N VAL A 121 0.80 8.37 -19.48
CA VAL A 121 -0.52 7.73 -19.63
C VAL A 121 -1.45 8.20 -18.53
N ALA A 122 -2.76 8.11 -18.73
CA ALA A 122 -3.74 8.44 -17.72
C ALA A 122 -4.83 7.37 -17.64
N GLY A 123 -5.41 7.23 -16.46
CA GLY A 123 -6.50 6.28 -16.25
C GLY A 123 -7.01 6.28 -14.82
N ARG A 124 -7.95 5.38 -14.54
CA ARG A 124 -8.54 5.20 -13.23
C ARG A 124 -7.87 4.06 -12.47
N LEU A 125 -7.52 4.30 -11.22
CA LEU A 125 -7.01 3.27 -10.33
C LEU A 125 -8.13 2.31 -9.91
N HIS A 126 -8.03 1.05 -10.27
CA HIS A 126 -8.99 0.01 -9.89
C HIS A 126 -8.52 -0.81 -8.69
N ASN A 127 -7.23 -1.10 -8.65
CA ASN A 127 -6.65 -1.87 -7.57
C ASN A 127 -5.31 -1.26 -7.15
N MET A 128 -4.96 -1.42 -5.88
CA MET A 128 -3.73 -0.90 -5.30
C MET A 128 -3.20 -1.92 -4.31
N ARG A 129 -1.94 -2.22 -4.39
CA ARG A 129 -1.27 -3.10 -3.41
C ARG A 129 0.14 -2.62 -3.11
N ALA A 130 0.54 -2.77 -1.85
CA ALA A 130 1.90 -2.53 -1.42
C ALA A 130 2.66 -3.84 -1.31
N SER A 131 3.88 -3.87 -1.82
CA SER A 131 4.83 -4.96 -1.60
C SER A 131 6.01 -4.40 -0.78
N GLY A 132 5.83 -4.41 0.54
CA GLY A 132 6.71 -3.68 1.45
C GLY A 132 6.46 -2.17 1.45
N GLN A 133 7.41 -1.40 2.00
CA GLN A 133 7.26 0.04 2.15
C GLN A 133 7.60 0.82 0.87
N LYS A 134 8.54 0.34 0.07
CA LYS A 134 9.16 1.06 -1.04
C LYS A 134 8.66 0.65 -2.43
N LEU A 135 7.65 -0.21 -2.50
CA LEU A 135 7.12 -0.75 -3.76
C LEU A 135 5.60 -0.77 -3.72
N ARG A 136 5.00 -0.14 -4.71
CA ARG A 136 3.55 -0.07 -4.91
C ARG A 136 3.19 -0.61 -6.29
N PHE A 137 2.07 -1.31 -6.37
CA PHE A 137 1.47 -1.74 -7.63
C PHE A 137 0.08 -1.17 -7.76
N TYR A 138 -0.26 -0.72 -8.96
CA TYR A 138 -1.57 -0.16 -9.28
C TYR A 138 -2.08 -0.77 -10.58
N ASP A 139 -3.36 -1.15 -10.60
CA ASP A 139 -4.04 -1.53 -11.82
C ASP A 139 -4.71 -0.27 -12.38
N LEU A 140 -4.17 0.25 -13.49
CA LEU A 140 -4.66 1.43 -14.17
C LEU A 140 -5.55 1.02 -15.33
N HIS A 141 -6.77 1.53 -15.37
CA HIS A 141 -7.77 1.23 -16.39
C HIS A 141 -8.15 2.49 -17.17
N ALA A 142 -8.20 2.40 -18.48
CA ALA A 142 -8.80 3.38 -19.39
C ALA A 142 -9.17 2.69 -20.69
N GLU A 143 -10.17 3.21 -21.39
CA GLU A 143 -10.53 2.79 -22.76
C GLU A 143 -10.82 1.28 -22.90
N GLY A 144 -11.35 0.66 -21.85
CA GLY A 144 -11.66 -0.77 -21.84
C GLY A 144 -10.48 -1.71 -21.63
N VAL A 145 -9.26 -1.18 -21.51
CA VAL A 145 -8.03 -1.96 -21.24
C VAL A 145 -7.41 -1.61 -19.90
N LYS A 146 -6.46 -2.43 -19.45
CA LYS A 146 -5.74 -2.23 -18.20
C LYS A 146 -4.25 -2.44 -18.38
N ILE A 147 -3.47 -1.70 -17.61
CA ILE A 147 -2.04 -1.95 -17.42
C ILE A 147 -1.71 -1.97 -15.93
N GLN A 148 -0.62 -2.63 -15.56
CA GLN A 148 -0.09 -2.56 -14.22
C GLN A 148 1.00 -1.49 -14.13
N ILE A 149 0.88 -0.60 -13.17
CA ILE A 149 1.91 0.37 -12.82
C ILE A 149 2.71 -0.18 -11.64
N MET A 150 4.02 -0.19 -11.77
CA MET A 150 4.95 -0.51 -10.69
C MET A 150 5.68 0.77 -10.29
N ALA A 151 5.44 1.25 -9.08
CA ALA A 151 6.08 2.42 -8.52
C ALA A 151 7.09 1.99 -7.45
N GLN A 152 8.36 2.30 -7.69
CA GLN A 152 9.46 2.04 -6.77
C GLN A 152 10.01 3.35 -6.24
N MET A 153 10.33 3.39 -4.96
CA MET A 153 10.88 4.59 -4.32
C MET A 153 12.18 5.08 -4.98
N GLN A 154 13.02 4.14 -5.43
CA GLN A 154 14.29 4.47 -6.10
C GLN A 154 14.11 5.15 -7.47
N ASP A 155 12.98 4.90 -8.14
CA ASP A 155 12.67 5.44 -9.46
C ASP A 155 11.77 6.67 -9.40
N HIS A 156 11.32 7.03 -8.20
CA HIS A 156 10.49 8.21 -7.96
C HIS A 156 11.33 9.48 -8.16
N ARG A 157 10.84 10.40 -8.98
CA ARG A 157 11.62 11.56 -9.44
C ARG A 157 11.16 12.89 -8.86
N GLU A 158 9.90 13.00 -8.43
CA GLU A 158 9.28 14.27 -8.06
C GLU A 158 8.61 14.18 -6.68
N GLY A 159 9.11 14.95 -5.71
CA GLY A 159 8.54 15.02 -4.36
C GLY A 159 8.83 13.81 -3.47
N ASP A 160 8.06 13.65 -2.41
CA ASP A 160 8.16 12.51 -1.51
C ASP A 160 7.31 11.34 -2.00
N PHE A 161 7.92 10.16 -2.07
CA PHE A 161 7.28 8.93 -2.53
C PHE A 161 6.07 8.54 -1.67
N PHE A 162 6.20 8.66 -0.36
CA PHE A 162 5.13 8.25 0.56
C PHE A 162 3.97 9.24 0.50
N GLU A 163 4.24 10.54 0.52
CA GLU A 163 3.20 11.56 0.41
C GLU A 163 2.39 11.40 -0.89
N ALA A 164 3.07 11.24 -2.02
CA ALA A 164 2.42 11.08 -3.32
C ALA A 164 1.54 9.83 -3.38
N HIS A 165 2.05 8.69 -2.88
CA HIS A 165 1.36 7.41 -3.00
C HIS A 165 0.34 7.15 -1.88
N ASP A 166 0.50 7.76 -0.70
CA ASP A 166 -0.45 7.61 0.41
C ASP A 166 -1.72 8.46 0.25
N LEU A 167 -1.71 9.43 -0.67
CA LEU A 167 -2.90 10.20 -1.06
C LEU A 167 -3.80 9.47 -2.06
N LEU A 168 -3.24 8.56 -2.84
CA LEU A 168 -3.96 7.84 -3.90
C LEU A 168 -4.95 6.83 -3.31
N ARG A 169 -6.11 6.73 -3.93
CA ARG A 169 -7.16 5.77 -3.56
C ARG A 169 -7.76 5.11 -4.79
N ARG A 170 -8.35 3.94 -4.56
CA ARG A 170 -9.14 3.25 -5.58
C ARG A 170 -10.27 4.16 -6.08
N GLY A 171 -10.41 4.27 -7.38
CA GLY A 171 -11.36 5.15 -8.04
C GLY A 171 -10.80 6.48 -8.50
N ASP A 172 -9.60 6.89 -8.03
CA ASP A 172 -8.96 8.12 -8.48
C ASP A 172 -8.56 8.03 -9.96
N VAL A 173 -8.68 9.14 -10.66
CA VAL A 173 -8.14 9.30 -12.01
C VAL A 173 -6.77 9.95 -11.88
N VAL A 174 -5.74 9.30 -12.40
CA VAL A 174 -4.35 9.73 -12.25
C VAL A 174 -3.62 9.76 -13.57
N GLY A 175 -2.66 10.67 -13.69
CA GLY A 175 -1.65 10.66 -14.72
C GLY A 175 -0.38 9.99 -14.21
N VAL A 176 0.23 9.17 -15.05
CA VAL A 176 1.44 8.43 -14.72
C VAL A 176 2.50 8.72 -15.77
N LYS A 177 3.68 9.15 -15.32
CA LYS A 177 4.87 9.33 -16.14
C LYS A 177 5.88 8.25 -15.78
N GLY A 178 6.29 7.46 -16.73
CA GLY A 178 7.20 6.34 -16.48
C GLY A 178 7.76 5.74 -17.75
N VAL A 179 8.44 4.62 -17.61
CA VAL A 179 9.04 3.85 -18.71
C VAL A 179 8.32 2.52 -18.89
N PRO A 180 8.12 2.05 -20.14
CA PRO A 180 7.56 0.74 -20.39
C PRO A 180 8.50 -0.35 -19.87
N ALA A 181 7.96 -1.28 -19.09
CA ALA A 181 8.70 -2.39 -18.54
C ALA A 181 7.84 -3.67 -18.57
N LYS A 182 8.48 -4.82 -18.55
CA LYS A 182 7.80 -6.10 -18.45
C LYS A 182 8.41 -6.91 -17.32
N THR A 183 7.57 -7.50 -16.48
CA THR A 183 8.07 -8.34 -15.39
C THR A 183 8.66 -9.64 -15.94
N LYS A 184 9.47 -10.36 -15.11
CA LYS A 184 10.05 -11.66 -15.53
C LYS A 184 8.99 -12.73 -15.87
N LYS A 185 7.77 -12.53 -15.41
CA LYS A 185 6.65 -13.46 -15.65
C LYS A 185 5.72 -13.01 -16.78
N GLY A 186 6.02 -11.92 -17.44
CA GLY A 186 5.20 -11.31 -18.49
C GLY A 186 4.41 -10.12 -18.04
#